data_75f4140874509ad9c5ede5fa0fa7cb47
#
_entry.id   75f4140874509ad9c5ede5fa0fa7cb47
#
_cell.length_a   1.000
_cell.length_b   1.000
_cell.length_c   1.000
_cell.angle_alpha   90.00
_cell.angle_beta   90.00
_cell.angle_gamma   90.00
#
_symmetry.space_group_name_H-M   'P 1'
#
loop_
_entity.id
_entity.type
_entity.pdbx_description
1 polymer ?
#
loop_
_entity_poly.entity_id
_entity_poly.type
_entity_poly.pdbx_seq_one_letter_code
_entity_poly.pdbx_strand_id
1 'polypeptide(L)'
;MHANFNELIANHSACCSNSNVASENGKRFVIISNESFTKIKIDDCLIASNERKKCDFGFLRHTNEDFYFVELKGKDIETAFEQIISTSTFFEQNLIKIPNTKKFFFIISSSGIPKAQVRINNLKQRFARDKCGVSLQITNNQISFKPNS
;
A
#
# COMPACT_ATOMS: atom_id res chain seq x y z
N MET A 1 -9.48 -2.27 18.00
CA MET A 1 -9.54 -2.74 16.59
C MET A 1 -10.94 -2.54 16.04
N HIS A 2 -11.04 -2.34 14.75
CA HIS A 2 -12.34 -2.20 14.08
C HIS A 2 -12.84 -3.56 13.61
N ALA A 3 -14.15 -3.78 13.68
CA ALA A 3 -14.76 -5.04 13.31
C ALA A 3 -14.80 -5.24 11.77
N ASN A 4 -14.87 -4.14 11.01
CA ASN A 4 -14.93 -4.15 9.56
C ASN A 4 -14.42 -2.83 8.97
N PHE A 5 -14.27 -2.78 7.64
CA PHE A 5 -13.78 -1.58 6.97
C PHE A 5 -14.73 -0.38 7.07
N ASN A 6 -16.03 -0.62 7.10
CA ASN A 6 -16.99 0.47 7.26
C ASN A 6 -16.78 1.21 8.57
N GLU A 7 -16.53 0.48 9.65
CA GLU A 7 -16.22 1.06 10.96
C GLU A 7 -14.90 1.83 10.93
N LEU A 8 -13.85 1.24 10.32
CA LEU A 8 -12.55 1.91 10.17
C LEU A 8 -12.70 3.24 9.43
N ILE A 9 -13.38 3.22 8.29
CA ILE A 9 -13.58 4.41 7.45
C ILE A 9 -14.41 5.45 8.19
N ALA A 10 -15.48 5.04 8.88
CA ALA A 10 -16.32 5.97 9.63
C ALA A 10 -15.55 6.68 10.74
N ASN A 11 -14.68 5.95 11.46
CA ASN A 11 -13.87 6.51 12.53
C ASN A 11 -12.70 7.37 12.06
N HIS A 12 -12.31 7.25 10.79
CA HIS A 12 -11.19 7.99 10.20
C HIS A 12 -11.58 8.67 8.88
N SER A 13 -12.81 9.16 8.81
CA SER A 13 -13.36 9.73 7.57
C SER A 13 -12.54 10.90 7.02
N ALA A 14 -11.89 11.69 7.91
CA ALA A 14 -11.03 12.79 7.49
C ALA A 14 -9.80 12.32 6.68
N CYS A 15 -9.40 11.06 6.82
CA CYS A 15 -8.28 10.46 6.08
C CYS A 15 -8.71 9.75 4.81
N CYS A 16 -10.02 9.66 4.56
CA CYS A 16 -10.59 8.85 3.49
C CYS A 16 -11.22 9.70 2.39
N SER A 17 -11.10 9.24 1.16
CA SER A 17 -11.75 9.85 0.01
C SER A 17 -12.07 8.80 -1.04
N ASN A 18 -12.99 9.11 -1.95
CA ASN A 18 -13.30 8.25 -3.08
C ASN A 18 -12.35 8.60 -4.22
N SER A 19 -11.37 7.75 -4.48
CA SER A 19 -10.37 7.99 -5.51
C SER A 19 -9.66 6.70 -5.92
N ASN A 20 -9.25 6.65 -7.19
CA ASN A 20 -8.47 5.56 -7.77
C ASN A 20 -7.02 5.97 -8.04
N VAL A 21 -6.58 7.14 -7.54
CA VAL A 21 -5.28 7.71 -7.87
C VAL A 21 -4.58 8.25 -6.63
N ALA A 22 -3.28 7.95 -6.52
CA ALA A 22 -2.40 8.65 -5.59
C ALA A 22 -1.20 9.16 -6.37
N SER A 23 -0.80 10.41 -6.12
CA SER A 23 0.40 10.98 -6.74
C SER A 23 1.12 11.89 -5.77
N GLU A 24 2.46 11.89 -5.84
CA GLU A 24 3.32 12.70 -5.00
C GLU A 24 4.70 12.80 -5.64
N ASN A 25 5.21 14.02 -5.77
CA ASN A 25 6.58 14.26 -6.26
C ASN A 25 6.90 13.56 -7.59
N GLY A 26 5.97 13.61 -8.55
CA GLY A 26 6.16 12.99 -9.87
C GLY A 26 5.95 11.48 -9.92
N LYS A 27 5.65 10.85 -8.80
CA LYS A 27 5.33 9.42 -8.75
C LYS A 27 3.80 9.25 -8.69
N ARG A 28 3.31 8.22 -9.36
CA ARG A 28 1.86 8.05 -9.50
C ARG A 28 1.44 6.57 -9.46
N PHE A 29 0.38 6.31 -8.71
CA PHE A 29 -0.32 5.03 -8.67
C PHE A 29 -1.75 5.24 -9.15
N VAL A 30 -2.16 4.45 -10.14
CA VAL A 30 -3.50 4.53 -10.73
C VAL A 30 -4.14 3.16 -10.76
N ILE A 31 -5.38 3.06 -10.29
CA ILE A 31 -6.19 1.86 -10.41
C ILE A 31 -7.08 2.02 -11.63
N ILE A 32 -6.90 1.15 -12.61
CA ILE A 32 -7.68 1.14 -13.86
C ILE A 32 -8.92 0.28 -13.63
N SER A 33 -10.01 0.91 -13.24
CA SER A 33 -11.26 0.23 -12.92
C SER A 33 -12.43 1.19 -12.97
N ASN A 34 -13.62 0.68 -13.28
CA ASN A 34 -14.87 1.41 -13.16
C ASN A 34 -15.46 1.35 -11.75
N GLU A 35 -14.88 0.52 -10.88
CA GLU A 35 -15.30 0.43 -9.49
C GLU A 35 -14.86 1.65 -8.69
N SER A 36 -15.60 1.95 -7.63
CA SER A 36 -15.19 2.95 -6.65
C SER A 36 -14.28 2.31 -5.61
N PHE A 37 -13.17 2.99 -5.31
CA PHE A 37 -12.24 2.61 -4.25
C PHE A 37 -12.24 3.69 -3.17
N THR A 38 -12.06 3.30 -1.93
CA THR A 38 -11.76 4.24 -0.86
C THR A 38 -10.26 4.40 -0.74
N LYS A 39 -9.76 5.61 -0.96
CA LYS A 39 -8.37 5.99 -0.74
C LYS A 39 -8.20 6.42 0.71
N ILE A 40 -7.21 5.89 1.39
CA ILE A 40 -6.90 6.23 2.78
C ILE A 40 -5.49 6.83 2.83
N LYS A 41 -5.39 8.05 3.33
CA LYS A 41 -4.09 8.65 3.62
C LYS A 41 -3.57 8.04 4.92
N ILE A 42 -2.50 7.29 4.85
CA ILE A 42 -1.96 6.57 6.00
C ILE A 42 -0.94 7.42 6.75
N ASP A 43 0.11 7.89 6.05
CA ASP A 43 1.15 8.71 6.66
C ASP A 43 0.58 10.07 7.07
N ASP A 44 0.80 10.45 8.32
CA ASP A 44 0.34 11.69 8.92
C ASP A 44 -1.18 11.88 8.96
N CYS A 45 -1.95 10.80 8.82
CA CYS A 45 -3.40 10.87 8.97
C CYS A 45 -3.93 9.66 9.74
N LEU A 46 -4.05 8.49 9.09
CA LEU A 46 -4.53 7.29 9.77
C LEU A 46 -3.56 6.87 10.89
N ILE A 47 -2.26 6.97 10.61
CA ILE A 47 -1.19 6.69 11.58
C ILE A 47 -0.38 7.97 11.75
N ALA A 48 -0.62 8.67 12.86
CA ALA A 48 -0.03 9.98 13.12
C ALA A 48 1.33 9.92 13.84
N SER A 49 1.74 8.74 14.32
CA SER A 49 2.99 8.60 15.07
C SER A 49 4.22 8.77 14.18
N ASN A 50 5.12 9.69 14.57
CA ASN A 50 6.39 9.90 13.86
C ASN A 50 7.42 8.79 14.14
N GLU A 51 7.19 7.95 15.13
CA GLU A 51 8.11 6.89 15.53
C GLU A 51 8.01 5.65 14.67
N ARG A 52 6.96 5.52 13.85
CA ARG A 52 6.73 4.34 13.03
C ARG A 52 7.03 4.61 11.56
N LYS A 53 7.59 3.61 10.91
CA LYS A 53 7.69 3.60 9.46
C LYS A 53 6.32 3.32 8.87
N LYS A 54 5.85 4.19 7.97
CA LYS A 54 4.50 4.15 7.41
C LYS A 54 4.56 4.35 5.90
N CYS A 55 3.77 3.58 5.17
CA CYS A 55 3.58 3.85 3.75
C CYS A 55 2.62 5.03 3.55
N ASP A 56 2.57 5.57 2.33
CA ASP A 56 1.84 6.80 2.05
C ASP A 56 0.33 6.61 2.02
N PHE A 57 -0.17 5.60 1.30
CA PHE A 57 -1.60 5.43 1.04
C PHE A 57 -2.03 3.98 1.10
N GLY A 58 -3.33 3.80 1.38
CA GLY A 58 -4.02 2.55 1.20
C GLY A 58 -5.25 2.74 0.31
N PHE A 59 -5.66 1.68 -0.39
CA PHE A 59 -6.88 1.66 -1.18
C PHE A 59 -7.70 0.43 -0.84
N LEU A 60 -8.96 0.63 -0.53
CA LEU A 60 -9.90 -0.47 -0.29
C LEU A 60 -10.75 -0.70 -1.53
N ARG A 61 -10.74 -1.92 -2.04
CA ARG A 61 -11.69 -2.37 -3.07
C ARG A 61 -12.94 -2.89 -2.38
N HIS A 62 -14.09 -2.29 -2.66
CA HIS A 62 -15.31 -2.62 -1.92
C HIS A 62 -15.92 -3.96 -2.30
N THR A 63 -15.75 -4.41 -3.54
CA THR A 63 -16.40 -5.63 -4.04
C THR A 63 -15.92 -6.91 -3.35
N ASN A 64 -14.67 -6.97 -2.93
CA ASN A 64 -14.07 -8.17 -2.34
C ASN A 64 -13.19 -7.89 -1.13
N GLU A 65 -13.08 -6.63 -0.73
CA GLU A 65 -12.24 -6.16 0.38
C GLU A 65 -10.74 -6.42 0.20
N ASP A 66 -10.25 -6.47 -1.05
CA ASP A 66 -8.83 -6.39 -1.31
C ASP A 66 -8.31 -5.04 -0.84
N PHE A 67 -7.12 -5.03 -0.27
CA PHE A 67 -6.50 -3.82 0.25
C PHE A 67 -5.11 -3.62 -0.38
N TYR A 68 -4.88 -2.42 -0.89
CA TYR A 68 -3.63 -2.05 -1.57
C TYR A 68 -2.83 -1.09 -0.71
N PHE A 69 -1.63 -1.50 -0.30
CA PHE A 69 -0.67 -0.62 0.38
C PHE A 69 0.25 0.00 -0.66
N VAL A 70 0.39 1.32 -0.65
CA VAL A 70 1.12 2.07 -1.69
C VAL A 70 2.15 3.00 -1.06
N GLU A 71 3.40 2.89 -1.51
CA GLU A 71 4.51 3.77 -1.11
C GLU A 71 5.05 4.53 -2.31
N LEU A 72 5.04 5.87 -2.23
CA LEU A 72 5.44 6.77 -3.33
C LEU A 72 6.78 7.47 -3.12
N LYS A 73 7.50 7.21 -2.03
CA LYS A 73 8.72 7.96 -1.67
C LYS A 73 10.00 7.17 -1.85
N GLY A 74 10.02 6.15 -2.66
CA GLY A 74 11.07 5.16 -2.67
C GLY A 74 12.39 5.61 -3.31
N LYS A 75 13.24 6.38 -2.63
CA LYS A 75 14.65 6.50 -3.01
C LYS A 75 15.41 5.23 -2.67
N ASP A 76 15.10 4.64 -1.53
CA ASP A 76 15.66 3.37 -1.06
C ASP A 76 14.53 2.35 -1.01
N ILE A 77 14.58 1.40 -1.94
CA ILE A 77 13.52 0.38 -2.05
C ILE A 77 13.46 -0.54 -0.83
N GLU A 78 14.57 -0.76 -0.15
CA GLU A 78 14.57 -1.56 1.07
C GLU A 78 13.84 -0.84 2.19
N THR A 79 14.08 0.46 2.34
CA THR A 79 13.35 1.29 3.31
C THR A 79 11.86 1.33 2.98
N ALA A 80 11.51 1.50 1.70
CA ALA A 80 10.11 1.49 1.26
C ALA A 80 9.44 0.15 1.55
N PHE A 81 10.13 -0.96 1.33
CA PHE A 81 9.64 -2.29 1.67
C PHE A 81 9.38 -2.42 3.18
N GLU A 82 10.33 -1.98 4.02
CA GLU A 82 10.16 -2.00 5.47
C GLU A 82 8.96 -1.15 5.93
N GLN A 83 8.77 0.02 5.33
CA GLN A 83 7.62 0.88 5.63
C GLN A 83 6.30 0.18 5.33
N ILE A 84 6.20 -0.44 4.17
CA ILE A 84 4.98 -1.14 3.74
C ILE A 84 4.68 -2.32 4.66
N ILE A 85 5.66 -3.13 4.99
CA ILE A 85 5.48 -4.31 5.85
C ILE A 85 5.14 -3.87 7.29
N SER A 86 5.82 -2.85 7.79
CA SER A 86 5.53 -2.26 9.10
C SER A 86 4.09 -1.75 9.18
N THR A 87 3.61 -1.08 8.13
CA THR A 87 2.24 -0.58 8.06
C THR A 87 1.23 -1.73 8.10
N SER A 88 1.47 -2.79 7.32
CA SER A 88 0.61 -3.97 7.31
C SER A 88 0.53 -4.62 8.70
N THR A 89 1.66 -4.74 9.37
CA THR A 89 1.72 -5.28 10.75
C THR A 89 0.93 -4.40 11.72
N PHE A 90 1.09 -3.08 11.61
CA PHE A 90 0.36 -2.14 12.46
C PHE A 90 -1.16 -2.27 12.25
N PHE A 91 -1.61 -2.42 11.01
CA PHE A 91 -3.04 -2.64 10.71
C PHE A 91 -3.56 -3.87 11.45
N GLU A 92 -2.86 -4.99 11.35
CA GLU A 92 -3.28 -6.22 12.00
C GLU A 92 -3.34 -6.11 13.52
N GLN A 93 -2.42 -5.39 14.11
CA GLN A 93 -2.32 -5.29 15.57
C GLN A 93 -3.26 -4.24 16.16
N ASN A 94 -3.59 -3.18 15.41
CA ASN A 94 -4.23 -2.00 15.99
C ASN A 94 -5.48 -1.50 15.28
N LEU A 95 -5.67 -1.81 14.02
CA LEU A 95 -6.74 -1.22 13.22
C LEU A 95 -7.77 -2.23 12.73
N ILE A 96 -7.35 -3.11 11.86
CA ILE A 96 -8.23 -4.12 11.26
C ILE A 96 -7.39 -5.28 10.76
N LYS A 97 -7.91 -6.50 10.92
CA LYS A 97 -7.25 -7.70 10.44
C LYS A 97 -7.61 -7.91 8.97
N ILE A 98 -6.58 -7.92 8.12
CA ILE A 98 -6.74 -8.17 6.68
C ILE A 98 -6.07 -9.51 6.36
N PRO A 99 -6.80 -10.46 5.76
CA PRO A 99 -6.17 -11.73 5.35
C PRO A 99 -5.02 -11.50 4.35
N ASN A 100 -3.96 -12.28 4.43
CA ASN A 100 -2.84 -12.15 3.50
C ASN A 100 -3.26 -12.38 2.05
N THR A 101 -4.31 -13.15 1.81
CA THR A 101 -4.89 -13.37 0.47
C THR A 101 -5.59 -12.14 -0.09
N LYS A 102 -5.72 -11.06 0.68
CA LYS A 102 -6.36 -9.80 0.29
C LYS A 102 -5.41 -8.61 0.29
N LYS A 103 -4.12 -8.81 0.58
CA LYS A 103 -3.12 -7.73 0.66
C LYS A 103 -2.32 -7.65 -0.62
N PHE A 104 -2.25 -6.44 -1.20
CA PHE A 104 -1.44 -6.11 -2.37
C PHE A 104 -0.51 -4.95 -2.01
N PHE A 105 0.73 -5.02 -2.47
CA PHE A 105 1.75 -4.04 -2.11
C PHE A 105 2.38 -3.43 -3.35
N PHE A 106 2.53 -2.11 -3.35
CA PHE A 106 3.06 -1.35 -4.48
C PHE A 106 4.09 -0.33 -4.00
N ILE A 107 5.28 -0.36 -4.59
CA ILE A 107 6.34 0.61 -4.33
C ILE A 107 6.68 1.29 -5.63
N ILE A 108 6.61 2.63 -5.64
CA ILE A 108 6.94 3.44 -6.79
C ILE A 108 8.17 4.26 -6.45
N SER A 109 9.28 3.92 -7.12
CA SER A 109 10.59 4.47 -6.83
C SER A 109 10.94 5.60 -7.79
N SER A 110 11.74 6.56 -7.33
CA SER A 110 12.37 7.56 -8.20
C SER A 110 13.73 7.11 -8.71
N SER A 111 14.26 5.99 -8.22
CA SER A 111 15.58 5.47 -8.58
C SER A 111 15.51 4.58 -9.83
N GLY A 112 16.63 4.48 -10.56
CA GLY A 112 16.72 3.60 -11.74
C GLY A 112 16.58 2.14 -11.38
N ILE A 113 15.55 1.49 -11.89
CA ILE A 113 15.25 0.08 -11.64
C ILE A 113 16.39 -0.86 -12.07
N PRO A 114 17.05 -0.66 -13.24
CA PRO A 114 18.10 -1.59 -13.66
C PRO A 114 19.21 -1.80 -12.64
N LYS A 115 19.60 -0.73 -11.91
CA LYS A 115 20.64 -0.82 -10.88
C LYS A 115 20.17 -1.50 -9.61
N ALA A 116 18.85 -1.59 -9.41
CA ALA A 116 18.25 -2.14 -8.22
C ALA A 116 17.69 -3.55 -8.43
N GLN A 117 17.81 -4.14 -9.62
CA GLN A 117 17.11 -5.35 -9.99
C GLN A 117 17.40 -6.54 -9.06
N VAL A 118 18.66 -6.70 -8.65
CA VAL A 118 19.04 -7.80 -7.72
C VAL A 118 18.36 -7.60 -6.37
N ARG A 119 18.36 -6.37 -5.87
CA ARG A 119 17.69 -6.05 -4.59
C ARG A 119 16.18 -6.25 -4.69
N ILE A 120 15.57 -5.85 -5.82
CA ILE A 120 14.14 -6.06 -6.06
C ILE A 120 13.82 -7.56 -6.02
N ASN A 121 14.61 -8.38 -6.70
CA ASN A 121 14.40 -9.83 -6.71
C ASN A 121 14.51 -10.42 -5.30
N ASN A 122 15.48 -9.96 -4.51
CA ASN A 122 15.66 -10.41 -3.13
C ASN A 122 14.46 -10.04 -2.25
N LEU A 123 13.94 -8.82 -2.41
CA LEU A 123 12.75 -8.38 -1.67
C LEU A 123 11.51 -9.19 -2.06
N LYS A 124 11.33 -9.49 -3.34
CA LYS A 124 10.23 -10.32 -3.81
C LYS A 124 10.31 -11.74 -3.28
N GLN A 125 11.52 -12.31 -3.21
CA GLN A 125 11.74 -13.63 -2.60
C GLN A 125 11.41 -13.63 -1.11
N ARG A 126 11.84 -12.59 -0.39
CA ARG A 126 11.53 -12.41 1.03
C ARG A 126 10.04 -12.27 1.26
N PHE A 127 9.38 -11.47 0.42
CA PHE A 127 7.93 -11.28 0.47
C PHE A 127 7.17 -12.59 0.30
N ALA A 128 7.57 -13.40 -0.68
CA ALA A 128 6.94 -14.70 -0.94
C ALA A 128 7.23 -15.70 0.19
N ARG A 129 8.47 -15.75 0.67
CA ARG A 129 8.87 -16.64 1.76
C ARG A 129 8.09 -16.36 3.03
N ASP A 130 7.92 -15.09 3.38
CA ASP A 130 7.25 -14.67 4.60
C ASP A 130 5.71 -14.59 4.43
N LYS A 131 5.21 -14.91 3.24
CA LYS A 131 3.76 -14.91 2.92
C LYS A 131 3.07 -13.60 3.31
N CYS A 132 3.71 -12.48 2.97
CA CYS A 132 3.24 -11.15 3.37
C CYS A 132 1.91 -10.75 2.72
N GLY A 133 1.64 -11.24 1.52
CA GLY A 133 0.41 -10.89 0.78
C GLY A 133 0.36 -11.58 -0.58
N VAL A 134 -0.53 -11.07 -1.44
CA VAL A 134 -0.77 -11.64 -2.78
C VAL A 134 0.35 -11.29 -3.74
N SER A 135 0.74 -10.01 -3.80
CA SER A 135 1.75 -9.55 -4.75
C SER A 135 2.48 -8.32 -4.26
N LEU A 136 3.71 -8.17 -4.73
CA LEU A 136 4.54 -6.99 -4.53
C LEU A 136 5.02 -6.52 -5.90
N GLN A 137 4.68 -5.26 -6.26
CA GLN A 137 5.15 -4.63 -7.49
C GLN A 137 6.05 -3.45 -7.13
N ILE A 138 7.20 -3.35 -7.80
CA ILE A 138 8.18 -2.29 -7.59
C ILE A 138 8.56 -1.75 -8.96
N THR A 139 8.23 -0.48 -9.23
CA THR A 139 8.54 0.16 -10.51
C THR A 139 9.03 1.59 -10.33
N ASN A 140 9.51 2.20 -11.42
CA ASN A 140 9.85 3.63 -11.46
C ASN A 140 8.63 4.45 -11.86
N ASN A 141 8.48 5.60 -11.26
CA ASN A 141 7.61 6.72 -11.63
C ASN A 141 6.12 6.44 -11.59
N GLN A 142 5.64 5.35 -12.18
CA GLN A 142 4.20 5.08 -12.24
C GLN A 142 3.90 3.59 -12.25
N ILE A 143 2.82 3.24 -11.53
CA ILE A 143 2.14 1.96 -11.65
C ILE A 143 0.69 2.23 -12.08
N SER A 144 0.25 1.56 -13.16
CA SER A 144 -1.16 1.48 -13.53
C SER A 144 -1.61 0.04 -13.28
N PHE A 145 -2.45 -0.15 -12.29
CA PHE A 145 -2.87 -1.48 -11.86
C PHE A 145 -4.31 -1.75 -12.28
N LYS A 146 -4.51 -2.87 -12.96
CA LYS A 146 -5.86 -3.32 -13.36
C LYS A 146 -6.26 -4.49 -12.47
N PRO A 147 -7.25 -4.30 -11.57
CA PRO A 147 -7.72 -5.40 -10.72
C PRO A 147 -8.39 -6.50 -11.53
N ASN A 148 -8.31 -7.71 -11.03
CA ASN A 148 -9.06 -8.83 -11.59
C ASN A 148 -10.56 -8.63 -11.35
N SER A 149 -11.34 -9.03 -12.31
CA SER A 149 -12.81 -8.96 -12.21
C SER A 149 -13.40 -9.96 -11.22
#